data_985117ebb5c0c4d20a42e4c7c61208e9
#
_entry.id   985117ebb5c0c4d20a42e4c7c61208e9
#
_cell.length_a   1.000
_cell.length_b   1.000
_cell.length_c   1.000
_cell.angle_alpha   90.00
_cell.angle_beta   90.00
_cell.angle_gamma   90.00
#
_symmetry.space_group_name_H-M   'P 1'
#
loop_
_entity.id
_entity.type
_entity.pdbx_description
1 polymer ?
#
loop_
_entity_poly.entity_id
_entity_poly.type
_entity_poly.pdbx_seq_one_letter_code
_entity_poly.pdbx_strand_id
1 'polypeptide(L)'
;MKDPNFAIAFTIGKYTIYWYAVLLALGIVAALVILDRRTRGRALPKDIALDLCILGVPFGVLGARLFACLSGAVKWSDFFDLTRSGLSFFGGMILAGLAMLVYLKLRKADVAEMLDAAAPAVFVGIGVAVWGDFFNRSNYGPLVEKSGLKWFPLATFGDDLKVHYAAFFYEFLLCLILVVVYYTLFRKVVRRKGDRFLWMVLIYCLGRFCIDSIRQGLVKVGPLAFDQICEIVLAILCLCLLLLKRPTQKVEDGPKQEPDKPEEEKPEPSEPVDTAVPAPADEPEAAPEPESKPDPQAECTGLD
;
A
#
# COMPACT_ATOMS: atom_id res chain seq x y z
N MET A 1 5.47 -1.64 -34.85
CA MET A 1 6.63 -0.95 -34.22
C MET A 1 6.53 -1.12 -32.73
N LYS A 2 7.53 -1.69 -32.06
CA LYS A 2 7.63 -1.62 -30.60
C LYS A 2 7.89 -0.14 -30.30
N ASP A 3 6.96 0.54 -29.69
CA ASP A 3 7.23 1.87 -29.17
C ASP A 3 8.06 1.65 -27.90
N PRO A 4 9.38 1.87 -27.93
CA PRO A 4 10.26 1.58 -26.79
C PRO A 4 9.91 2.46 -25.59
N ASN A 5 9.15 3.53 -25.83
CA ASN A 5 8.76 4.50 -24.82
C ASN A 5 7.43 4.17 -24.11
N PHE A 6 6.69 3.13 -24.55
CA PHE A 6 5.37 2.82 -23.99
C PHE A 6 5.41 2.49 -22.49
N ALA A 7 6.48 1.85 -22.02
CA ALA A 7 6.66 1.51 -20.62
C ALA A 7 7.21 2.68 -19.77
N ILE A 8 7.77 3.72 -20.43
CA ILE A 8 8.44 4.84 -19.77
C ILE A 8 7.39 5.87 -19.36
N ALA A 9 7.35 6.22 -18.07
CA ALA A 9 6.50 7.30 -17.58
C ALA A 9 7.18 8.67 -17.81
N PHE A 10 8.40 8.81 -17.34
CA PHE A 10 9.23 10.01 -17.53
C PHE A 10 10.69 9.71 -17.22
N THR A 11 11.60 10.61 -17.68
CA THR A 11 13.04 10.50 -17.42
C THR A 11 13.52 11.73 -16.67
N ILE A 12 14.30 11.52 -15.61
CA ILE A 12 14.93 12.58 -14.82
C ILE A 12 16.45 12.40 -14.96
N GLY A 13 17.07 13.22 -15.81
CA GLY A 13 18.50 13.13 -16.08
C GLY A 13 18.88 11.76 -16.67
N LYS A 14 19.62 10.97 -15.92
CA LYS A 14 20.06 9.60 -16.33
C LYS A 14 19.10 8.49 -15.92
N TYR A 15 18.08 8.80 -15.12
CA TYR A 15 17.18 7.80 -14.55
C TYR A 15 15.86 7.76 -15.32
N THR A 16 15.49 6.60 -15.78
CA THR A 16 14.23 6.35 -16.47
C THR A 16 13.24 5.72 -15.48
N ILE A 17 12.09 6.36 -15.27
CA ILE A 17 11.02 5.87 -14.41
C ILE A 17 9.96 5.22 -15.29
N TYR A 18 9.62 4.00 -14.96
CA TYR A 18 8.63 3.20 -15.68
C TYR A 18 7.24 3.33 -15.04
N TRP A 19 6.19 3.25 -15.85
CA TRP A 19 4.81 3.25 -15.38
C TRP A 19 4.53 2.17 -14.34
N TYR A 20 5.19 1.01 -14.46
CA TYR A 20 5.11 -0.04 -13.45
C TYR A 20 5.50 0.45 -12.05
N ALA A 21 6.60 1.17 -11.95
CA ALA A 21 7.07 1.70 -10.66
C ALA A 21 6.10 2.75 -10.08
N VAL A 22 5.53 3.60 -10.95
CA VAL A 22 4.53 4.61 -10.54
C VAL A 22 3.26 3.94 -10.02
N LEU A 23 2.74 2.94 -10.72
CA LEU A 23 1.53 2.22 -10.32
C LEU A 23 1.75 1.35 -9.09
N LEU A 24 2.93 0.75 -8.95
CA LEU A 24 3.31 0.04 -7.73
C LEU A 24 3.35 0.99 -6.52
N ALA A 25 3.99 2.15 -6.67
CA ALA A 25 4.03 3.18 -5.61
C ALA A 25 2.61 3.68 -5.27
N LEU A 26 1.77 3.92 -6.27
CA LEU A 26 0.37 4.30 -6.07
C LEU A 26 -0.42 3.21 -5.33
N GLY A 27 -0.19 1.94 -5.67
CA GLY A 27 -0.78 0.79 -4.97
C GLY A 27 -0.35 0.72 -3.50
N ILE A 28 0.93 0.96 -3.20
CA ILE A 28 1.44 1.02 -1.83
C ILE A 28 0.80 2.18 -1.06
N VAL A 29 0.71 3.37 -1.65
CA VAL A 29 0.06 4.53 -1.03
C VAL A 29 -1.43 4.26 -0.78
N ALA A 30 -2.14 3.67 -1.75
CA ALA A 30 -3.55 3.31 -1.58
C ALA A 30 -3.73 2.28 -0.44
N ALA A 31 -2.87 1.27 -0.38
CA ALA A 31 -2.87 0.29 0.71
C ALA A 31 -2.59 0.94 2.06
N LEU A 32 -1.59 1.83 2.14
CA LEU A 32 -1.25 2.57 3.36
C LEU A 32 -2.44 3.41 3.86
N VAL A 33 -3.07 4.19 2.98
CA VAL A 33 -4.22 5.05 3.34
C VAL A 33 -5.40 4.22 3.85
N ILE A 34 -5.70 3.09 3.20
CA ILE A 34 -6.77 2.21 3.65
C ILE A 34 -6.41 1.56 4.98
N LEU A 35 -5.17 1.09 5.14
CA LEU A 35 -4.69 0.46 6.36
C LEU A 35 -4.73 1.44 7.54
N ASP A 36 -4.19 2.64 7.36
CA ASP A 36 -4.21 3.70 8.36
C ASP A 36 -5.63 4.03 8.82
N ARG A 37 -6.57 4.25 7.88
CA ARG A 37 -7.98 4.47 8.23
C ARG A 37 -8.62 3.31 8.97
N ARG A 38 -8.18 2.09 8.72
CA ARG A 38 -8.74 0.89 9.34
C ARG A 38 -8.11 0.55 10.69
N THR A 39 -6.92 1.02 10.97
CA THR A 39 -6.25 0.87 12.27
C THR A 39 -6.65 1.94 13.28
N ARG A 40 -7.10 3.09 12.80
CA ARG A 40 -7.62 4.16 13.68
C ARG A 40 -8.84 3.68 14.47
N GLY A 41 -8.85 3.94 15.77
CA GLY A 41 -9.93 3.54 16.67
C GLY A 41 -9.94 2.05 17.07
N ARG A 42 -8.91 1.29 16.67
CA ARG A 42 -8.67 -0.08 17.15
C ARG A 42 -7.65 -0.07 18.28
N ALA A 43 -7.60 -1.16 19.07
CA ALA A 43 -6.60 -1.38 20.11
C ALA A 43 -5.20 -1.68 19.51
N LEU A 44 -4.78 -0.90 18.51
CA LEU A 44 -3.49 -1.01 17.82
C LEU A 44 -2.64 0.23 18.11
N PRO A 45 -1.30 0.10 18.14
CA PRO A 45 -0.41 1.24 18.32
C PRO A 45 -0.67 2.33 17.26
N LYS A 46 -0.53 3.59 17.68
CA LYS A 46 -0.57 4.73 16.74
C LYS A 46 0.52 4.56 15.69
N ASP A 47 0.27 5.04 14.49
CA ASP A 47 1.20 5.05 13.35
C ASP A 47 1.68 3.66 12.86
N ILE A 48 1.09 2.56 13.38
CA ILE A 48 1.48 1.19 13.03
C ILE A 48 1.42 0.92 11.52
N ALA A 49 0.48 1.56 10.81
CA ALA A 49 0.35 1.40 9.37
C ALA A 49 1.56 1.97 8.63
N LEU A 50 2.06 3.12 9.06
CA LEU A 50 3.25 3.77 8.50
C LEU A 50 4.50 2.96 8.82
N ASP A 51 4.66 2.52 10.07
CA ASP A 51 5.78 1.68 10.50
C ASP A 51 5.88 0.40 9.66
N LEU A 52 4.75 -0.26 9.42
CA LEU A 52 4.69 -1.47 8.59
C LEU A 52 5.02 -1.17 7.11
N CYS A 53 4.63 -0.01 6.59
CA CYS A 53 4.99 0.39 5.24
C CYS A 53 6.50 0.65 5.12
N ILE A 54 7.07 1.42 6.05
CA ILE A 54 8.52 1.73 6.09
C ILE A 54 9.36 0.45 6.20
N LEU A 55 8.89 -0.52 6.97
CA LEU A 55 9.56 -1.81 7.12
C LEU A 55 9.29 -2.74 5.93
N GLY A 56 8.05 -2.82 5.51
CA GLY A 56 7.60 -3.77 4.50
C GLY A 56 8.18 -3.52 3.12
N VAL A 57 8.35 -2.25 2.71
CA VAL A 57 8.87 -1.92 1.38
C VAL A 57 10.33 -2.36 1.20
N PRO A 58 11.29 -2.02 2.08
CA PRO A 58 12.68 -2.49 1.93
C PRO A 58 12.81 -4.01 2.02
N PHE A 59 12.14 -4.64 3.00
CA PHE A 59 12.18 -6.10 3.12
C PHE A 59 11.47 -6.79 1.96
N GLY A 60 10.44 -6.17 1.39
CA GLY A 60 9.76 -6.65 0.19
C GLY A 60 10.69 -6.66 -1.02
N VAL A 61 11.42 -5.58 -1.25
CA VAL A 61 12.41 -5.48 -2.35
C VAL A 61 13.54 -6.49 -2.16
N LEU A 62 14.08 -6.59 -0.95
CA LEU A 62 15.13 -7.57 -0.62
C LEU A 62 14.64 -9.01 -0.83
N GLY A 63 13.44 -9.33 -0.36
CA GLY A 63 12.84 -10.65 -0.53
C GLY A 63 12.57 -11.00 -1.99
N ALA A 64 12.02 -10.05 -2.75
CA ALA A 64 11.75 -10.22 -4.16
C ALA A 64 13.05 -10.53 -4.94
N ARG A 65 14.15 -9.87 -4.59
CA ARG A 65 15.45 -10.07 -5.22
C ARG A 65 16.09 -11.37 -4.79
N LEU A 66 16.05 -11.69 -3.50
CA LEU A 66 16.57 -12.94 -2.94
C LEU A 66 15.93 -14.16 -3.62
N PHE A 67 14.62 -14.18 -3.73
CA PHE A 67 13.89 -15.30 -4.36
C PHE A 67 14.11 -15.35 -5.88
N ALA A 68 14.29 -14.22 -6.55
CA ALA A 68 14.66 -14.19 -7.96
C ALA A 68 16.04 -14.83 -8.20
N CYS A 69 17.00 -14.63 -7.29
CA CYS A 69 18.30 -15.30 -7.33
C CYS A 69 18.18 -16.80 -7.00
N LEU A 70 17.38 -17.17 -5.99
CA LEU A 70 17.16 -18.57 -5.62
C LEU A 70 16.46 -19.36 -6.72
N SER A 71 15.52 -18.76 -7.45
CA SER A 71 14.84 -19.37 -8.60
C SER A 71 15.72 -19.45 -9.86
N GLY A 72 16.91 -18.85 -9.84
CA GLY A 72 17.81 -18.78 -11.00
C GLY A 72 17.41 -17.76 -12.07
N ALA A 73 16.35 -16.96 -11.82
CA ALA A 73 15.93 -15.90 -12.74
C ALA A 73 16.95 -14.76 -12.83
N VAL A 74 17.72 -14.54 -11.76
CA VAL A 74 18.77 -13.51 -11.66
C VAL A 74 20.05 -14.14 -11.13
N LYS A 75 21.20 -13.72 -11.64
CA LYS A 75 22.52 -14.15 -11.15
C LYS A 75 22.82 -13.48 -9.80
N TRP A 76 23.50 -14.17 -8.90
CA TRP A 76 23.93 -13.64 -7.62
C TRP A 76 24.83 -12.40 -7.72
N SER A 77 25.61 -12.28 -8.82
CA SER A 77 26.42 -11.08 -9.11
C SER A 77 25.57 -9.82 -9.28
N ASP A 78 24.33 -10.00 -9.75
CA ASP A 78 23.42 -8.90 -10.08
C ASP A 78 22.39 -8.63 -8.97
N PHE A 79 22.60 -9.20 -7.78
CA PHE A 79 21.67 -9.10 -6.64
C PHE A 79 21.32 -7.64 -6.28
N PHE A 80 22.32 -6.75 -6.25
CA PHE A 80 22.12 -5.33 -5.93
C PHE A 80 21.76 -4.46 -7.14
N ASP A 81 21.77 -5.01 -8.35
CA ASP A 81 21.40 -4.28 -9.55
C ASP A 81 19.88 -4.29 -9.74
N LEU A 82 19.19 -3.33 -9.09
CA LEU A 82 17.75 -3.17 -9.18
C LEU A 82 17.27 -2.61 -10.53
N THR A 83 18.17 -2.22 -11.41
CA THR A 83 17.81 -1.69 -12.74
C THR A 83 17.42 -2.80 -13.72
N ARG A 84 17.84 -4.03 -13.43
CA ARG A 84 17.50 -5.21 -14.25
C ARG A 84 16.18 -5.82 -13.79
N SER A 85 15.41 -6.31 -14.73
CA SER A 85 14.19 -7.09 -14.49
C SER A 85 14.51 -8.36 -13.67
N GLY A 86 13.52 -8.86 -12.95
CA GLY A 86 13.64 -10.08 -12.15
C GLY A 86 13.42 -9.78 -10.67
N LEU A 87 12.17 -9.54 -10.32
CA LEU A 87 11.69 -9.47 -8.94
C LEU A 87 10.63 -10.56 -8.78
N SER A 88 10.79 -11.40 -7.76
CA SER A 88 9.79 -12.42 -7.43
C SER A 88 8.73 -11.82 -6.52
N PHE A 89 7.47 -11.84 -6.95
CA PHE A 89 6.34 -11.35 -6.15
C PHE A 89 6.23 -12.09 -4.82
N PHE A 90 6.29 -13.42 -4.85
CA PHE A 90 6.17 -14.23 -3.64
C PHE A 90 7.35 -14.05 -2.69
N GLY A 91 8.58 -13.90 -3.23
CA GLY A 91 9.75 -13.62 -2.40
C GLY A 91 9.60 -12.32 -1.62
N GLY A 92 9.12 -11.27 -2.30
CA GLY A 92 8.83 -9.99 -1.66
C GLY A 92 7.76 -10.10 -0.59
N MET A 93 6.66 -10.78 -0.89
CA MET A 93 5.55 -10.97 0.03
C MET A 93 5.95 -11.77 1.27
N ILE A 94 6.72 -12.84 1.12
CA ILE A 94 7.16 -13.70 2.24
C ILE A 94 8.08 -12.92 3.16
N LEU A 95 9.13 -12.27 2.63
CA LEU A 95 10.10 -11.58 3.49
C LEU A 95 9.50 -10.32 4.12
N ALA A 96 8.71 -9.54 3.40
CA ALA A 96 7.97 -8.42 3.96
C ALA A 96 7.00 -8.88 5.05
N GLY A 97 6.21 -9.93 4.78
CA GLY A 97 5.26 -10.48 5.74
C GLY A 97 5.94 -10.99 7.01
N LEU A 98 7.08 -11.67 6.87
CA LEU A 98 7.85 -12.13 8.02
C LEU A 98 8.40 -10.96 8.86
N ALA A 99 8.97 -9.95 8.21
CA ALA A 99 9.47 -8.75 8.89
C ALA A 99 8.34 -8.01 9.63
N MET A 100 7.19 -7.85 8.98
CA MET A 100 6.01 -7.25 9.59
C MET A 100 5.48 -8.07 10.78
N LEU A 101 5.44 -9.40 10.68
CA LEU A 101 5.02 -10.28 11.78
C LEU A 101 5.96 -10.17 12.98
N VAL A 102 7.27 -10.16 12.74
CA VAL A 102 8.27 -9.95 13.80
C VAL A 102 8.06 -8.59 14.47
N TYR A 103 7.90 -7.54 13.68
CA TYR A 103 7.65 -6.19 14.19
C TYR A 103 6.38 -6.12 15.05
N LEU A 104 5.27 -6.68 14.59
CA LEU A 104 4.01 -6.73 15.33
C LEU A 104 4.16 -7.43 16.68
N LYS A 105 4.90 -8.56 16.71
CA LYS A 105 5.20 -9.28 17.97
C LYS A 105 6.06 -8.45 18.91
N LEU A 106 7.10 -7.76 18.41
CA LEU A 106 7.94 -6.88 19.22
C LEU A 106 7.15 -5.72 19.82
N ARG A 107 6.20 -5.17 19.06
CA ARG A 107 5.29 -4.09 19.51
C ARG A 107 4.13 -4.61 20.38
N LYS A 108 4.05 -5.93 20.62
CA LYS A 108 2.96 -6.60 21.36
C LYS A 108 1.58 -6.27 20.79
N ALA A 109 1.50 -6.01 19.50
CA ALA A 109 0.25 -5.72 18.80
C ALA A 109 -0.51 -7.02 18.49
N ASP A 110 -1.85 -6.97 18.48
CA ASP A 110 -2.66 -8.13 18.08
C ASP A 110 -2.50 -8.38 16.57
N VAL A 111 -1.70 -9.43 16.25
CA VAL A 111 -1.42 -9.80 14.86
C VAL A 111 -2.69 -10.17 14.10
N ALA A 112 -3.64 -10.84 14.75
CA ALA A 112 -4.86 -11.29 14.09
C ALA A 112 -5.75 -10.09 13.72
N GLU A 113 -5.85 -9.11 14.62
CA GLU A 113 -6.59 -7.87 14.36
C GLU A 113 -5.93 -7.02 13.26
N MET A 114 -4.59 -6.97 13.28
CA MET A 114 -3.83 -6.26 12.26
C MET A 114 -3.99 -6.90 10.87
N LEU A 115 -3.95 -8.23 10.78
CA LEU A 115 -4.17 -8.94 9.52
C LEU A 115 -5.57 -8.66 8.96
N ASP A 116 -6.61 -8.66 9.80
CA ASP A 116 -7.97 -8.35 9.35
C ASP A 116 -8.13 -6.88 8.93
N ALA A 117 -7.38 -5.97 9.56
CA ALA A 117 -7.33 -4.58 9.12
C ALA A 117 -6.63 -4.45 7.77
N ALA A 118 -5.56 -5.19 7.54
CA ALA A 118 -4.77 -5.17 6.32
C ALA A 118 -5.45 -5.86 5.12
N ALA A 119 -6.39 -6.78 5.37
CA ALA A 119 -7.00 -7.59 4.33
C ALA A 119 -7.45 -6.78 3.08
N PRO A 120 -8.37 -5.79 3.16
CA PRO A 120 -8.79 -5.06 1.97
C PRO A 120 -7.68 -4.13 1.44
N ALA A 121 -6.78 -3.63 2.30
CA ALA A 121 -5.70 -2.75 1.91
C ALA A 121 -4.72 -3.44 0.96
N VAL A 122 -4.32 -4.67 1.30
CA VAL A 122 -3.39 -5.49 0.48
C VAL A 122 -3.99 -5.73 -0.90
N PHE A 123 -5.25 -6.17 -1.00
CA PHE A 123 -5.85 -6.50 -2.29
C PHE A 123 -6.18 -5.27 -3.14
N VAL A 124 -6.47 -4.12 -2.54
CA VAL A 124 -6.53 -2.85 -3.29
C VAL A 124 -5.15 -2.48 -3.82
N GLY A 125 -4.11 -2.59 -2.99
CA GLY A 125 -2.73 -2.31 -3.39
C GLY A 125 -2.27 -3.19 -4.57
N ILE A 126 -2.49 -4.50 -4.49
CA ILE A 126 -2.20 -5.45 -5.58
C ILE A 126 -3.02 -5.08 -6.82
N GLY A 127 -4.32 -4.85 -6.68
CA GLY A 127 -5.21 -4.51 -7.79
C GLY A 127 -4.78 -3.24 -8.54
N VAL A 128 -4.23 -2.24 -7.85
CA VAL A 128 -3.66 -1.05 -8.50
C VAL A 128 -2.32 -1.38 -9.17
N ALA A 129 -1.44 -2.13 -8.49
CA ALA A 129 -0.09 -2.43 -8.98
C ALA A 129 -0.08 -3.28 -10.24
N VAL A 130 -1.01 -4.23 -10.39
CA VAL A 130 -1.05 -5.13 -11.57
C VAL A 130 -1.35 -4.41 -12.89
N TRP A 131 -1.91 -3.19 -12.85
CA TRP A 131 -2.03 -2.36 -14.05
C TRP A 131 -0.67 -1.92 -14.61
N GLY A 132 0.40 -1.97 -13.79
CA GLY A 132 1.76 -1.76 -14.25
C GLY A 132 2.21 -2.79 -15.28
N ASP A 133 1.71 -4.01 -15.20
CA ASP A 133 2.00 -5.09 -16.13
C ASP A 133 1.50 -4.81 -17.55
N PHE A 134 0.42 -4.03 -17.70
CA PHE A 134 -0.05 -3.56 -19.00
C PHE A 134 1.02 -2.75 -19.74
N PHE A 135 1.64 -1.80 -19.03
CA PHE A 135 2.69 -0.96 -19.62
C PHE A 135 3.99 -1.73 -19.88
N ASN A 136 4.32 -2.67 -19.00
CA ASN A 136 5.49 -3.54 -19.18
C ASN A 136 5.26 -4.63 -20.21
N ARG A 137 4.03 -4.80 -20.71
CA ARG A 137 3.63 -5.93 -21.55
C ARG A 137 4.03 -7.27 -20.94
N SER A 138 3.90 -7.37 -19.64
CA SER A 138 4.12 -8.57 -18.84
C SER A 138 2.78 -9.14 -18.37
N ASN A 139 2.79 -10.31 -17.76
CA ASN A 139 1.60 -10.94 -17.19
C ASN A 139 0.46 -11.12 -18.22
N TYR A 140 0.77 -11.80 -19.32
CA TYR A 140 -0.21 -12.16 -20.36
C TYR A 140 -0.29 -13.69 -20.56
N GLY A 141 -1.43 -14.13 -21.08
CA GLY A 141 -1.73 -15.54 -21.36
C GLY A 141 -1.45 -15.95 -22.82
N PRO A 142 -2.04 -17.05 -23.31
CA PRO A 142 -1.86 -17.51 -24.67
C PRO A 142 -2.52 -16.58 -25.70
N LEU A 143 -2.23 -16.83 -26.97
CA LEU A 143 -2.80 -16.08 -28.09
C LEU A 143 -4.34 -16.18 -28.10
N VAL A 144 -4.99 -15.05 -28.38
CA VAL A 144 -6.45 -15.02 -28.57
C VAL A 144 -6.79 -15.41 -30.00
N GLU A 145 -7.34 -16.61 -30.18
CA GLU A 145 -7.78 -17.08 -31.50
C GLU A 145 -9.14 -16.52 -31.89
N LYS A 146 -10.08 -16.44 -30.92
CA LYS A 146 -11.46 -15.98 -31.15
C LYS A 146 -11.51 -14.47 -31.36
N SER A 147 -12.02 -14.02 -32.50
CA SER A 147 -12.09 -12.61 -32.87
C SER A 147 -12.96 -11.78 -31.91
N GLY A 148 -14.01 -12.35 -31.33
CA GLY A 148 -14.88 -11.67 -30.35
C GLY A 148 -14.26 -11.35 -28.99
N LEU A 149 -13.09 -11.92 -28.68
CA LEU A 149 -12.38 -11.69 -27.41
C LEU A 149 -11.14 -10.79 -27.56
N LYS A 150 -10.88 -10.27 -28.76
CA LYS A 150 -9.70 -9.44 -29.08
C LYS A 150 -9.86 -7.96 -28.68
N TRP A 151 -10.68 -7.64 -27.69
CA TRP A 151 -10.89 -6.28 -27.25
C TRP A 151 -10.33 -6.02 -25.84
N PHE A 152 -9.82 -4.83 -25.65
CA PHE A 152 -9.36 -4.37 -24.33
C PHE A 152 -10.59 -4.19 -23.40
N PRO A 153 -10.53 -4.61 -22.12
CA PRO A 153 -9.34 -5.04 -21.36
C PRO A 153 -9.17 -6.57 -21.27
N LEU A 154 -9.97 -7.40 -21.96
CA LEU A 154 -9.84 -8.88 -21.89
C LEU A 154 -8.61 -9.40 -22.62
N ALA A 155 -8.15 -8.65 -23.62
CA ALA A 155 -6.96 -8.97 -24.39
C ALA A 155 -5.99 -7.78 -24.43
N THR A 156 -4.69 -8.08 -24.53
CA THR A 156 -3.60 -7.11 -24.59
C THR A 156 -2.56 -7.53 -25.60
N PHE A 157 -1.69 -6.60 -26.00
CA PHE A 157 -0.54 -6.93 -26.82
C PHE A 157 0.60 -7.44 -25.95
N GLY A 158 1.10 -8.63 -26.27
CA GLY A 158 2.32 -9.19 -25.69
C GLY A 158 3.59 -8.56 -26.27
N ASP A 159 4.74 -9.06 -25.83
CA ASP A 159 6.06 -8.63 -26.33
C ASP A 159 6.25 -8.96 -27.81
N ASP A 160 5.58 -9.99 -28.32
CA ASP A 160 5.58 -10.40 -29.73
C ASP A 160 4.64 -9.57 -30.62
N LEU A 161 4.00 -8.53 -30.06
CA LEU A 161 3.00 -7.67 -30.71
C LEU A 161 1.74 -8.41 -31.20
N LYS A 162 1.50 -9.62 -30.72
CA LYS A 162 0.27 -10.35 -30.96
C LYS A 162 -0.73 -10.13 -29.82
N VAL A 163 -1.99 -10.46 -30.08
CA VAL A 163 -3.05 -10.29 -29.12
C VAL A 163 -3.13 -11.52 -28.21
N HIS A 164 -2.91 -11.30 -26.93
CA HIS A 164 -2.93 -12.32 -25.88
C HIS A 164 -4.05 -12.05 -24.87
N TYR A 165 -4.44 -13.06 -24.11
CA TYR A 165 -5.31 -12.85 -22.96
C TYR A 165 -4.61 -11.98 -21.90
N ALA A 166 -5.31 -11.00 -21.36
CA ALA A 166 -4.79 -10.07 -20.38
C ALA A 166 -4.82 -10.66 -18.96
N ALA A 167 -3.86 -11.52 -18.61
CA ALA A 167 -3.81 -12.17 -17.31
C ALA A 167 -3.78 -11.16 -16.15
N PHE A 168 -3.10 -10.02 -16.30
CA PHE A 168 -3.11 -8.92 -15.34
C PHE A 168 -4.51 -8.39 -15.05
N PHE A 169 -5.38 -8.32 -16.05
CA PHE A 169 -6.74 -7.84 -15.88
C PHE A 169 -7.61 -8.84 -15.10
N TYR A 170 -7.40 -10.14 -15.33
CA TYR A 170 -8.08 -11.18 -14.55
C TYR A 170 -7.64 -11.16 -13.09
N GLU A 171 -6.37 -10.89 -12.82
CA GLU A 171 -5.85 -10.70 -11.47
C GLU A 171 -6.43 -9.44 -10.80
N PHE A 172 -6.55 -8.33 -11.53
CA PHE A 172 -7.26 -7.13 -11.06
C PHE A 172 -8.71 -7.44 -10.69
N LEU A 173 -9.44 -8.15 -11.55
CA LEU A 173 -10.83 -8.56 -11.26
C LEU A 173 -10.91 -9.45 -10.02
N LEU A 174 -10.00 -10.38 -9.86
CA LEU A 174 -9.92 -11.23 -8.66
C LEU A 174 -9.74 -10.37 -7.40
N CYS A 175 -8.82 -9.40 -7.40
CA CYS A 175 -8.62 -8.48 -6.30
C CYS A 175 -9.87 -7.64 -6.01
N LEU A 176 -10.52 -7.12 -7.05
CA LEU A 176 -11.75 -6.34 -6.94
C LEU A 176 -12.88 -7.17 -6.32
N ILE A 177 -13.09 -8.39 -6.80
CA ILE A 177 -14.09 -9.33 -6.26
C ILE A 177 -13.80 -9.61 -4.79
N LEU A 178 -12.55 -9.86 -4.42
CA LEU A 178 -12.15 -10.11 -3.03
C LEU A 178 -12.47 -8.92 -2.12
N VAL A 179 -12.18 -7.69 -2.57
CA VAL A 179 -12.51 -6.49 -1.80
C VAL A 179 -14.04 -6.36 -1.63
N VAL A 180 -14.81 -6.58 -2.69
CA VAL A 180 -16.30 -6.55 -2.62
C VAL A 180 -16.81 -7.63 -1.67
N VAL A 181 -16.31 -8.87 -1.78
CA VAL A 181 -16.69 -9.99 -0.91
C VAL A 181 -16.31 -9.70 0.55
N TYR A 182 -15.15 -9.07 0.79
CA TYR A 182 -14.78 -8.66 2.14
C TYR A 182 -15.83 -7.74 2.77
N TYR A 183 -16.26 -6.69 2.08
CA TYR A 183 -17.20 -5.71 2.63
C TYR A 183 -18.65 -6.23 2.69
N THR A 184 -19.07 -7.06 1.76
CA THR A 184 -20.46 -7.56 1.69
C THR A 184 -20.68 -8.81 2.54
N LEU A 185 -19.76 -9.75 2.52
CA LEU A 185 -19.93 -11.08 3.10
C LEU A 185 -19.04 -11.30 4.34
N PHE A 186 -17.71 -11.15 4.23
CA PHE A 186 -16.79 -11.55 5.29
C PHE A 186 -16.92 -10.73 6.56
N ARG A 187 -17.23 -9.45 6.45
CA ARG A 187 -17.53 -8.63 7.63
C ARG A 187 -18.73 -9.14 8.44
N LYS A 188 -19.70 -9.77 7.78
CA LYS A 188 -20.94 -10.25 8.40
C LYS A 188 -20.82 -11.69 8.90
N VAL A 189 -20.18 -12.55 8.12
CA VAL A 189 -20.15 -14.00 8.34
C VAL A 189 -18.94 -14.43 9.17
N VAL A 190 -17.75 -13.90 8.86
CA VAL A 190 -16.51 -14.30 9.52
C VAL A 190 -16.29 -13.44 10.77
N ARG A 191 -16.52 -14.02 11.93
CA ARG A 191 -16.48 -13.31 13.23
C ARG A 191 -15.18 -13.49 14.01
N ARG A 192 -14.32 -14.44 13.61
CA ARG A 192 -13.05 -14.70 14.29
C ARG A 192 -11.98 -13.71 13.81
N LYS A 193 -11.17 -13.21 14.75
CA LYS A 193 -10.03 -12.34 14.43
C LYS A 193 -8.98 -13.09 13.61
N GLY A 194 -8.54 -12.47 12.51
CA GLY A 194 -7.53 -13.00 11.59
C GLY A 194 -8.07 -13.94 10.51
N ASP A 195 -9.27 -14.51 10.68
CA ASP A 195 -9.83 -15.46 9.70
C ASP A 195 -10.25 -14.75 8.41
N ARG A 196 -10.67 -13.49 8.46
CA ARG A 196 -11.04 -12.70 7.26
C ARG A 196 -9.87 -12.58 6.30
N PHE A 197 -8.68 -12.28 6.83
CA PHE A 197 -7.46 -12.22 6.03
C PHE A 197 -7.09 -13.59 5.45
N LEU A 198 -7.12 -14.65 6.26
CA LEU A 198 -6.78 -15.99 5.83
C LEU A 198 -7.70 -16.50 4.71
N TRP A 199 -9.02 -16.24 4.82
CA TRP A 199 -9.97 -16.57 3.75
C TRP A 199 -9.68 -15.81 2.46
N MET A 200 -9.36 -14.51 2.55
CA MET A 200 -9.05 -13.72 1.36
C MET A 200 -7.77 -14.22 0.69
N VAL A 201 -6.72 -14.50 1.47
CA VAL A 201 -5.46 -15.05 0.93
C VAL A 201 -5.68 -16.43 0.30
N LEU A 202 -6.45 -17.30 0.95
CA LEU A 202 -6.77 -18.64 0.41
C LEU A 202 -7.48 -18.54 -0.95
N ILE A 203 -8.52 -17.71 -1.06
CA ILE A 203 -9.26 -17.54 -2.30
C ILE A 203 -8.37 -16.88 -3.37
N TYR A 204 -7.53 -15.91 -2.98
CA TYR A 204 -6.57 -15.29 -3.90
C TYR A 204 -5.57 -16.31 -4.45
N CYS A 205 -4.98 -17.15 -3.60
CA CYS A 205 -4.04 -18.19 -4.05
C CYS A 205 -4.71 -19.15 -5.03
N LEU A 206 -5.94 -19.60 -4.73
CA LEU A 206 -6.67 -20.49 -5.64
C LEU A 206 -7.00 -19.82 -6.99
N GLY A 207 -7.46 -18.57 -6.96
CA GLY A 207 -7.77 -17.81 -8.17
C GLY A 207 -6.52 -17.52 -8.99
N ARG A 208 -5.43 -17.12 -8.32
CA ARG A 208 -4.15 -16.86 -8.99
C ARG A 208 -3.53 -18.11 -9.57
N PHE A 209 -3.62 -19.26 -8.91
CA PHE A 209 -3.20 -20.55 -9.45
C PHE A 209 -3.88 -20.87 -10.79
N CYS A 210 -5.18 -20.57 -10.90
CA CYS A 210 -5.89 -20.72 -12.17
C CYS A 210 -5.38 -19.74 -13.23
N ILE A 211 -5.11 -18.49 -12.86
CA ILE A 211 -4.57 -17.47 -13.77
C ILE A 211 -3.15 -17.85 -14.21
N ASP A 212 -2.28 -18.28 -13.30
CA ASP A 212 -0.91 -18.65 -13.58
C ASP A 212 -0.81 -19.94 -14.42
N SER A 213 -1.85 -20.78 -14.42
CA SER A 213 -1.93 -21.96 -15.32
C SER A 213 -2.03 -21.56 -16.80
N ILE A 214 -2.58 -20.39 -17.09
CA ILE A 214 -2.67 -19.86 -18.47
C ILE A 214 -1.61 -18.79 -18.76
N ARG A 215 -0.90 -18.30 -17.76
CA ARG A 215 0.13 -17.27 -17.91
C ARG A 215 1.38 -17.79 -18.59
N GLN A 216 1.95 -16.98 -19.48
CA GLN A 216 3.20 -17.30 -20.18
C GLN A 216 4.42 -16.66 -19.51
N GLY A 217 5.59 -17.23 -19.76
CA GLY A 217 6.86 -16.66 -19.26
C GLY A 217 7.20 -16.95 -17.80
N LEU A 218 6.45 -17.84 -17.13
CA LEU A 218 6.75 -18.24 -15.75
C LEU A 218 7.98 -19.16 -15.68
N VAL A 219 8.78 -18.98 -14.62
CA VAL A 219 9.90 -19.89 -14.31
C VAL A 219 9.33 -21.23 -13.83
N LYS A 220 9.61 -22.31 -14.58
CA LYS A 220 9.12 -23.63 -14.27
C LYS A 220 10.10 -24.41 -13.39
N VAL A 221 9.56 -25.07 -12.37
CA VAL A 221 10.27 -26.01 -11.51
C VAL A 221 9.55 -27.36 -11.64
N GLY A 222 10.05 -28.23 -12.53
CA GLY A 222 9.36 -29.46 -12.89
C GLY A 222 8.08 -29.20 -13.70
N PRO A 223 6.94 -29.80 -13.35
CA PRO A 223 5.68 -29.64 -14.09
C PRO A 223 4.94 -28.33 -13.77
N LEU A 224 5.28 -27.69 -12.65
CA LEU A 224 4.61 -26.48 -12.14
C LEU A 224 5.52 -25.26 -12.28
N ALA A 225 4.90 -24.07 -12.35
CA ALA A 225 5.63 -22.84 -12.18
C ALA A 225 6.01 -22.62 -10.70
N PHE A 226 7.14 -21.93 -10.47
CA PHE A 226 7.59 -21.62 -9.11
C PHE A 226 6.52 -20.84 -8.32
N ASP A 227 5.85 -19.90 -8.96
CA ASP A 227 4.77 -19.11 -8.37
C ASP A 227 3.60 -20.00 -7.94
N GLN A 228 3.21 -20.99 -8.77
CA GLN A 228 2.16 -21.96 -8.44
C GLN A 228 2.51 -22.83 -7.21
N ILE A 229 3.78 -23.20 -7.07
CA ILE A 229 4.22 -23.95 -5.87
C ILE A 229 4.05 -23.08 -4.62
N CYS A 230 4.45 -21.80 -4.69
CA CYS A 230 4.27 -20.87 -3.58
C CYS A 230 2.78 -20.65 -3.23
N GLU A 231 1.91 -20.59 -4.23
CA GLU A 231 0.44 -20.47 -4.03
C GLU A 231 -0.14 -21.69 -3.32
N ILE A 232 0.24 -22.89 -3.73
CA ILE A 232 -0.19 -24.13 -3.09
C ILE A 232 0.28 -24.17 -1.62
N VAL A 233 1.55 -23.88 -1.36
CA VAL A 233 2.11 -23.87 -0.01
C VAL A 233 1.37 -22.85 0.86
N LEU A 234 1.15 -21.64 0.35
CA LEU A 234 0.45 -20.59 1.08
C LEU A 234 -1.02 -20.94 1.30
N ALA A 235 -1.70 -21.54 0.32
CA ALA A 235 -3.08 -22.00 0.45
C ALA A 235 -3.21 -23.09 1.52
N ILE A 236 -2.31 -24.08 1.52
CA ILE A 236 -2.27 -25.12 2.56
C ILE A 236 -2.03 -24.50 3.93
N LEU A 237 -1.07 -23.57 4.05
CA LEU A 237 -0.80 -22.88 5.30
C LEU A 237 -2.03 -22.12 5.81
N CYS A 238 -2.71 -21.37 4.95
CA CYS A 238 -3.94 -20.67 5.31
C CYS A 238 -5.04 -21.63 5.76
N LEU A 239 -5.22 -22.75 5.04
CA LEU A 239 -6.20 -23.77 5.38
C LEU A 239 -5.88 -24.42 6.74
N CYS A 240 -4.63 -24.80 6.99
CA CYS A 240 -4.19 -25.33 8.27
C CYS A 240 -4.46 -24.35 9.42
N LEU A 241 -4.14 -23.06 9.22
CA LEU A 241 -4.39 -22.02 10.23
C LEU A 241 -5.89 -21.80 10.48
N LEU A 242 -6.74 -21.90 9.47
CA LEU A 242 -8.20 -21.84 9.60
C LEU A 242 -8.78 -23.04 10.35
N LEU A 243 -8.23 -24.23 10.11
CA LEU A 243 -8.67 -25.48 10.75
C LEU A 243 -8.18 -25.61 12.20
N LEU A 244 -7.06 -24.98 12.56
CA LEU A 244 -6.59 -24.96 13.93
C LEU A 244 -7.65 -24.33 14.83
N LYS A 245 -8.10 -25.05 15.87
CA LYS A 245 -9.07 -24.57 16.86
C LYS A 245 -8.45 -23.42 17.66
N ARG A 246 -8.77 -22.17 17.29
CA ARG A 246 -8.39 -20.99 18.08
C ARG A 246 -9.51 -20.64 19.05
N PRO A 247 -9.18 -20.18 20.28
CA PRO A 247 -10.19 -19.63 21.17
C PRO A 247 -10.90 -18.46 20.50
N THR A 248 -12.23 -18.43 20.57
CA THR A 248 -13.08 -17.44 19.86
C THR A 248 -12.96 -16.09 20.54
N GLN A 249 -12.05 -15.25 20.12
CA GLN A 249 -12.09 -13.81 20.42
C GLN A 249 -13.05 -13.14 19.42
N LYS A 250 -14.15 -12.56 19.95
CA LYS A 250 -15.09 -11.81 19.11
C LYS A 250 -14.38 -10.62 18.49
N VAL A 251 -14.58 -10.42 17.19
CA VAL A 251 -14.16 -9.18 16.50
C VAL A 251 -15.13 -8.09 16.92
N GLU A 252 -14.67 -7.13 17.69
CA GLU A 252 -15.36 -5.84 17.84
C GLU A 252 -15.07 -5.03 16.58
N ASP A 253 -16.10 -4.85 15.76
CA ASP A 253 -16.02 -3.83 14.71
C ASP A 253 -15.90 -2.49 15.46
N GLY A 254 -14.74 -1.84 15.30
CA GLY A 254 -14.44 -0.57 15.97
C GLY A 254 -15.57 0.45 15.79
N PRO A 255 -15.67 1.45 16.67
CA PRO A 255 -16.75 2.40 16.69
C PRO A 255 -16.96 2.99 15.29
N LYS A 256 -18.24 3.02 14.87
CA LYS A 256 -18.65 3.77 13.70
C LYS A 256 -18.09 5.19 13.87
N GLN A 257 -17.26 5.65 12.99
CA GLN A 257 -16.88 7.06 12.95
C GLN A 257 -18.17 7.86 12.81
N GLU A 258 -18.61 8.49 13.88
CA GLU A 258 -19.47 9.66 13.77
C GLU A 258 -18.69 10.71 12.97
N PRO A 259 -19.31 11.39 12.01
CA PRO A 259 -18.65 12.48 11.31
C PRO A 259 -18.16 13.48 12.35
N ASP A 260 -16.91 13.90 12.23
CA ASP A 260 -16.28 14.94 13.03
C ASP A 260 -17.28 16.09 13.20
N LYS A 261 -17.87 16.21 14.37
CA LYS A 261 -18.48 17.46 14.79
C LYS A 261 -17.34 18.45 14.96
N PRO A 262 -17.48 19.67 14.42
CA PRO A 262 -16.53 20.72 14.71
C PRO A 262 -16.38 20.83 16.24
N GLU A 263 -15.16 20.80 16.74
CA GLU A 263 -14.86 21.12 18.14
C GLU A 263 -15.49 22.47 18.45
N GLU A 264 -16.57 22.46 19.23
CA GLU A 264 -17.04 23.65 19.91
C GLU A 264 -15.92 24.08 20.86
N GLU A 265 -15.33 25.21 20.53
CA GLU A 265 -14.39 25.95 21.34
C GLU A 265 -14.99 26.10 22.73
N LYS A 266 -14.46 25.37 23.73
CA LYS A 266 -14.81 25.55 25.11
C LYS A 266 -14.39 26.97 25.50
N PRO A 267 -15.30 27.80 26.06
CA PRO A 267 -14.91 29.07 26.61
C PRO A 267 -13.97 28.85 27.80
N GLU A 268 -12.84 29.57 27.78
CA GLU A 268 -11.88 29.64 28.88
C GLU A 268 -12.61 30.02 30.19
N PRO A 269 -12.24 29.40 31.33
CA PRO A 269 -12.78 29.80 32.61
C PRO A 269 -12.28 31.21 32.96
N SER A 270 -13.19 32.17 33.06
CA SER A 270 -12.94 33.50 33.60
C SER A 270 -12.44 33.41 35.04
N GLU A 271 -11.27 33.98 35.29
CA GLU A 271 -10.74 34.22 36.64
C GLU A 271 -11.71 35.09 37.48
N PRO A 272 -11.80 34.86 38.80
CA PRO A 272 -12.69 35.63 39.65
C PRO A 272 -12.12 37.04 39.89
N VAL A 273 -12.94 38.03 39.56
CA VAL A 273 -12.71 39.45 39.87
C VAL A 273 -12.90 39.66 41.39
N ASP A 274 -11.81 40.00 42.07
CA ASP A 274 -11.86 40.47 43.44
C ASP A 274 -12.22 41.97 43.46
N THR A 275 -13.39 42.25 44.03
CA THR A 275 -13.91 43.60 44.32
C THR A 275 -13.30 44.16 45.61
N ALA A 276 -12.55 45.23 45.49
CA ALA A 276 -12.42 46.21 46.61
C ALA A 276 -12.12 47.62 46.06
N VAL A 277 -13.05 48.50 46.26
CA VAL A 277 -13.01 49.97 46.19
C VAL A 277 -12.86 50.47 47.64
N PRO A 278 -12.34 51.70 48.04
CA PRO A 278 -12.37 52.99 47.33
C PRO A 278 -11.20 53.98 47.51
N ALA A 279 -11.05 54.88 46.56
CA ALA A 279 -10.90 56.35 46.48
C ALA A 279 -10.06 57.16 47.54
N PRO A 280 -9.77 58.49 47.33
CA PRO A 280 -9.45 59.23 46.12
C PRO A 280 -8.22 60.22 46.25
N ALA A 281 -7.98 61.07 45.26
CA ALA A 281 -7.23 62.38 45.25
C ALA A 281 -5.71 62.23 44.98
N ASP A 282 -5.08 62.88 43.99
CA ASP A 282 -5.03 64.26 43.57
C ASP A 282 -4.33 64.34 42.19
N GLU A 283 -4.78 65.29 41.40
CA GLU A 283 -4.15 65.88 40.21
C GLU A 283 -3.05 66.90 40.64
N PRO A 284 -2.32 67.61 39.75
CA PRO A 284 -1.91 67.39 38.33
C PRO A 284 -0.41 67.68 38.12
N GLU A 285 0.13 67.49 36.93
CA GLU A 285 0.93 68.48 36.17
C GLU A 285 1.63 67.93 34.92
N ALA A 286 1.31 68.61 33.82
CA ALA A 286 2.09 69.09 32.71
C ALA A 286 2.89 68.17 31.78
N ALA A 287 2.46 68.18 30.54
CA ALA A 287 3.20 67.93 29.32
C ALA A 287 4.41 68.89 29.13
N PRO A 288 5.35 68.67 28.21
CA PRO A 288 5.06 68.81 26.77
C PRO A 288 5.84 67.85 25.84
N GLU A 289 5.27 67.67 24.66
CA GLU A 289 5.89 67.37 23.38
C GLU A 289 6.86 68.48 22.90
N PRO A 290 7.47 68.46 21.75
CA PRO A 290 7.80 67.44 20.72
C PRO A 290 9.24 67.56 20.15
N GLU A 291 9.59 66.83 19.13
CA GLU A 291 10.39 67.14 17.94
C GLU A 291 11.07 65.91 17.37
N SER A 292 10.75 65.52 16.21
CA SER A 292 11.04 65.82 14.81
C SER A 292 11.99 64.83 14.18
N LYS A 293 11.55 64.27 13.09
CA LYS A 293 12.29 63.62 12.00
C LYS A 293 13.48 64.46 11.52
N PRO A 294 14.46 63.93 10.75
CA PRO A 294 14.18 63.37 9.40
C PRO A 294 15.09 62.21 8.93
N ASP A 295 14.59 61.50 7.95
CA ASP A 295 15.34 60.90 6.82
C ASP A 295 16.11 61.96 6.06
N PRO A 296 17.17 61.70 5.32
CA PRO A 296 17.11 61.00 4.04
C PRO A 296 18.37 60.31 3.51
N GLN A 297 18.13 59.37 2.58
CA GLN A 297 18.81 59.17 1.29
C GLN A 297 20.36 59.14 1.18
N ALA A 298 20.72 58.26 0.33
CA ALA A 298 21.60 58.32 -0.83
C ALA A 298 22.84 57.45 -0.75
N GLU A 299 22.87 56.67 -1.70
CA GLU A 299 23.67 56.59 -2.93
C GLU A 299 24.90 55.66 -2.86
N CYS A 300 24.81 54.76 -3.75
CA CYS A 300 25.62 54.63 -4.96
C CYS A 300 26.88 53.78 -4.95
N THR A 301 26.88 52.96 -5.98
CA THR A 301 28.05 52.51 -6.77
C THR A 301 28.98 51.49 -6.11
N GLY A 302 29.44 50.48 -6.72
CA GLY A 302 29.48 49.99 -8.09
C GLY A 302 30.70 49.05 -8.18
N LEU A 303 30.69 48.20 -9.16
CA LEU A 303 31.86 47.55 -9.78
C LEU A 303 32.66 46.53 -8.91
N ASP A 304 32.73 45.29 -9.18
CA ASP A 304 33.25 44.55 -10.33
C ASP A 304 32.63 43.13 -10.43
#